data_7ca35c37eccb6596041f81bfa89bc0bf
#
_entry.id   7ca35c37eccb6596041f81bfa89bc0bf
#
_cell.length_a   1.000
_cell.length_b   1.000
_cell.length_c   1.000
_cell.angle_alpha   90.00
_cell.angle_beta   90.00
_cell.angle_gamma   90.00
#
_symmetry.space_group_name_H-M   'P 1'
#
loop_
_entity.id
_entity.type
_entity.pdbx_description
1 polymer ?
#
loop_
_entity_poly.entity_id
_entity_poly.type
_entity_poly.pdbx_seq_one_letter_code
_entity_poly.pdbx_strand_id
1 'polypeptide(L)'
;MQPALASQGVKGSVTNALSAAFLGSLGGGKSFANNLLVYYAVLYGARALIVDPKAERGNWKRDFPEIADEINIVNLTSDERNRGMLDPYVIMRRPKDAESLAIDILTFLTGISSRDGNHFPILRRAVRTVTNSKRRGLFCVIEELRKEGSPLAVSIADHIESFTDYDFAHLLFSDGNIKKSISLEKQLNIIQVADLVLPDKGTSFEEFTTMELLSVAMLIVISTFALDFIHTDRSVFKIVDLDEAWSFLNVAQGKTLANKLVRAGRAMNAAVYFVTQNAADLADESLKNNIGLKFAFRSTDIVEIKKTLEFFGLDPEDEGNQKRLRNLENGQCLMQDLYGHVGVVQFHPVFADFLHGFDTKPPMKAGVAV
;
A
#
# COMPACT_ATOMS: atom_id res chain seq x y z
N MET A 1 6.45 2.71 -23.33
CA MET A 1 7.81 3.05 -22.82
C MET A 1 8.01 2.28 -21.54
N GLN A 2 9.12 1.55 -21.39
CA GLN A 2 9.40 0.82 -20.14
C GLN A 2 10.12 1.78 -19.17
N PRO A 3 9.55 2.09 -18.00
CA PRO A 3 10.17 2.99 -17.03
C PRO A 3 11.58 2.52 -16.62
N ALA A 4 11.79 1.20 -16.52
CA ALA A 4 13.08 0.60 -16.20
C ALA A 4 14.19 0.98 -17.20
N LEU A 5 13.89 1.06 -18.49
CA LEU A 5 14.86 1.46 -19.52
C LEU A 5 15.13 2.96 -19.47
N ALA A 6 14.15 3.76 -19.09
CA ALA A 6 14.28 5.21 -19.01
C ALA A 6 15.23 5.67 -17.89
N SER A 7 15.49 4.81 -16.89
CA SER A 7 16.34 5.11 -15.73
C SER A 7 17.75 4.54 -15.80
N GLN A 8 18.07 3.68 -16.77
CA GLN A 8 19.33 2.91 -16.79
C GLN A 8 20.57 3.68 -17.29
N GLY A 9 20.53 5.03 -17.32
CA GLY A 9 21.69 5.83 -17.72
C GLY A 9 22.13 5.64 -19.18
N VAL A 10 21.29 5.03 -20.01
CA VAL A 10 21.50 4.97 -21.46
C VAL A 10 21.42 6.39 -22.00
N LYS A 11 22.28 6.72 -22.98
CA LYS A 11 22.28 8.05 -23.64
C LYS A 11 20.86 8.40 -24.10
N GLY A 12 20.21 9.37 -23.40
CA GLY A 12 18.80 9.72 -23.62
C GLY A 12 17.83 9.25 -22.52
N SER A 13 18.32 8.71 -21.38
CA SER A 13 17.46 8.46 -20.22
C SER A 13 16.93 9.77 -19.66
N VAL A 14 15.61 9.86 -19.52
CA VAL A 14 14.89 11.14 -19.33
C VAL A 14 14.56 11.40 -17.87
N THR A 15 14.48 10.36 -17.07
CA THR A 15 14.01 10.48 -15.68
C THR A 15 14.53 9.37 -14.78
N ASN A 16 14.64 9.72 -13.50
CA ASN A 16 14.81 8.76 -12.42
C ASN A 16 13.50 8.52 -11.63
N ALA A 17 12.39 9.14 -12.03
CA ALA A 17 11.09 9.00 -11.38
C ALA A 17 10.32 7.85 -12.04
N LEU A 18 10.46 6.64 -11.49
CA LEU A 18 9.86 5.40 -12.02
C LEU A 18 8.42 5.18 -11.55
N SER A 19 8.01 5.86 -10.48
CA SER A 19 6.71 5.65 -9.86
C SER A 19 5.56 6.21 -10.70
N ALA A 20 4.37 5.65 -10.51
CA ALA A 20 3.16 6.03 -11.22
C ALA A 20 2.01 6.35 -10.28
N ALA A 21 1.09 7.21 -10.73
CA ALA A 21 -0.16 7.51 -10.04
C ALA A 21 -1.36 7.26 -10.96
N PHE A 22 -2.38 6.60 -10.42
CA PHE A 22 -3.66 6.31 -11.07
C PHE A 22 -4.76 6.99 -10.29
N LEU A 23 -5.34 8.06 -10.87
CA LEU A 23 -6.29 8.94 -10.22
C LEU A 23 -7.67 8.87 -10.89
N GLY A 24 -8.74 9.14 -10.16
CA GLY A 24 -10.09 9.31 -10.72
C GLY A 24 -11.17 8.60 -9.92
N SER A 25 -12.43 8.83 -10.29
CA SER A 25 -13.60 8.26 -9.62
C SER A 25 -13.72 6.74 -9.79
N LEU A 26 -14.60 6.11 -9.01
CA LEU A 26 -14.94 4.69 -9.16
C LEU A 26 -15.53 4.42 -10.56
N GLY A 27 -15.19 3.27 -11.13
CA GLY A 27 -15.69 2.84 -12.45
C GLY A 27 -15.03 3.53 -13.65
N GLY A 28 -14.06 4.44 -13.48
CA GLY A 28 -13.37 5.12 -14.57
C GLY A 28 -12.33 4.29 -15.32
N GLY A 29 -11.96 3.10 -14.81
CA GLY A 29 -10.95 2.22 -15.43
C GLY A 29 -9.57 2.23 -14.78
N LYS A 30 -9.39 2.90 -13.62
CA LYS A 30 -8.11 2.93 -12.87
C LYS A 30 -7.51 1.55 -12.60
N SER A 31 -8.29 0.71 -11.89
CA SER A 31 -7.83 -0.62 -11.49
C SER A 31 -7.54 -1.49 -12.71
N PHE A 32 -8.35 -1.40 -13.77
CA PHE A 32 -8.09 -2.10 -15.03
C PHE A 32 -6.73 -1.69 -15.63
N ALA A 33 -6.49 -0.38 -15.79
CA ALA A 33 -5.26 0.12 -16.38
C ALA A 33 -4.02 -0.23 -15.53
N ASN A 34 -4.14 -0.09 -14.21
CA ASN A 34 -3.09 -0.47 -13.27
C ASN A 34 -2.76 -1.96 -13.37
N ASN A 35 -3.78 -2.82 -13.27
CA ASN A 35 -3.65 -4.28 -13.37
C ASN A 35 -2.99 -4.69 -14.69
N LEU A 36 -3.43 -4.09 -15.81
CA LEU A 36 -2.86 -4.35 -17.13
C LEU A 36 -1.37 -3.99 -17.21
N LEU A 37 -0.98 -2.83 -16.66
CA LEU A 37 0.42 -2.39 -16.68
C LEU A 37 1.30 -3.26 -15.77
N VAL A 38 0.82 -3.66 -14.60
CA VAL A 38 1.53 -4.58 -13.69
C VAL A 38 1.70 -5.94 -14.37
N TYR A 39 0.63 -6.48 -14.95
CA TYR A 39 0.64 -7.76 -15.64
C TYR A 39 1.66 -7.78 -16.79
N TYR A 40 1.63 -6.78 -17.69
CA TYR A 40 2.61 -6.70 -18.76
C TYR A 40 4.03 -6.54 -18.23
N ALA A 41 4.25 -5.77 -17.18
CA ALA A 41 5.59 -5.64 -16.60
C ALA A 41 6.10 -7.00 -16.09
N VAL A 42 5.23 -7.81 -15.47
CA VAL A 42 5.56 -9.18 -15.02
C VAL A 42 5.91 -10.07 -16.22
N LEU A 43 5.14 -10.03 -17.31
CA LEU A 43 5.47 -10.77 -18.55
C LEU A 43 6.84 -10.35 -19.15
N TYR A 44 7.25 -9.11 -18.94
CA TYR A 44 8.58 -8.60 -19.33
C TYR A 44 9.69 -8.86 -18.32
N GLY A 45 9.42 -9.69 -17.29
CA GLY A 45 10.42 -10.11 -16.31
C GLY A 45 10.51 -9.23 -15.06
N ALA A 46 9.59 -8.27 -14.87
CA ALA A 46 9.51 -7.54 -13.60
C ALA A 46 8.99 -8.44 -12.48
N ARG A 47 9.36 -8.12 -11.24
CA ARG A 47 8.71 -8.68 -10.05
C ARG A 47 7.73 -7.66 -9.48
N ALA A 48 6.57 -8.12 -9.05
CA ALA A 48 5.55 -7.26 -8.48
C ALA A 48 5.10 -7.73 -7.09
N LEU A 49 4.84 -6.75 -6.22
CA LEU A 49 4.14 -6.89 -4.97
C LEU A 49 2.91 -5.98 -5.00
N ILE A 50 1.72 -6.58 -4.98
CA ILE A 50 0.45 -5.85 -4.93
C ILE A 50 -0.09 -5.91 -3.51
N VAL A 51 -0.39 -4.77 -2.93
CA VAL A 51 -1.17 -4.64 -1.69
C VAL A 51 -2.62 -4.40 -2.08
N ASP A 52 -3.46 -5.41 -1.84
CA ASP A 52 -4.86 -5.47 -2.30
C ASP A 52 -5.82 -5.55 -1.10
N PRO A 53 -6.16 -4.41 -0.49
CA PRO A 53 -7.00 -4.37 0.71
C PRO A 53 -8.45 -4.76 0.45
N LYS A 54 -8.88 -4.79 -0.81
CA LYS A 54 -10.25 -5.18 -1.20
C LYS A 54 -10.38 -6.63 -1.61
N ALA A 55 -9.26 -7.37 -1.65
CA ALA A 55 -9.21 -8.76 -2.10
C ALA A 55 -9.82 -9.00 -3.51
N GLU A 56 -9.67 -8.03 -4.41
CA GLU A 56 -10.25 -8.07 -5.76
C GLU A 56 -9.49 -9.03 -6.69
N ARG A 57 -8.23 -9.38 -6.37
CA ARG A 57 -7.32 -10.17 -7.23
C ARG A 57 -7.22 -11.65 -6.81
N GLY A 58 -8.15 -12.14 -5.98
CA GLY A 58 -8.15 -13.51 -5.47
C GLY A 58 -8.23 -14.60 -6.54
N ASN A 59 -8.78 -14.28 -7.70
CA ASN A 59 -9.01 -15.21 -8.80
C ASN A 59 -7.90 -15.21 -9.86
N TRP A 60 -6.86 -14.38 -9.75
CA TRP A 60 -5.87 -14.20 -10.81
C TRP A 60 -5.14 -15.47 -11.22
N LYS A 61 -4.92 -16.43 -10.34
CA LYS A 61 -4.36 -17.73 -10.72
C LYS A 61 -5.25 -18.53 -11.67
N ARG A 62 -6.55 -18.40 -11.53
CA ARG A 62 -7.53 -19.04 -12.40
C ARG A 62 -7.70 -18.29 -13.71
N ASP A 63 -7.72 -16.97 -13.63
CA ASP A 63 -8.03 -16.09 -14.75
C ASP A 63 -6.83 -15.89 -15.69
N PHE A 64 -5.59 -16.16 -15.17
CA PHE A 64 -4.33 -16.07 -15.91
C PHE A 64 -3.52 -17.36 -15.73
N PRO A 65 -3.98 -18.48 -16.32
CA PRO A 65 -3.36 -19.80 -16.15
C PRO A 65 -1.92 -19.86 -16.68
N GLU A 66 -1.57 -19.04 -17.67
CA GLU A 66 -0.24 -18.98 -18.29
C GLU A 66 0.88 -18.49 -17.35
N ILE A 67 0.52 -17.74 -16.30
CA ILE A 67 1.46 -17.29 -15.26
C ILE A 67 1.07 -17.77 -13.86
N ALA A 68 0.12 -18.69 -13.73
CA ALA A 68 -0.43 -19.13 -12.45
C ALA A 68 0.66 -19.63 -11.48
N ASP A 69 1.70 -20.30 -11.99
CA ASP A 69 2.83 -20.80 -11.20
C ASP A 69 3.72 -19.67 -10.66
N GLU A 70 3.70 -18.51 -11.31
CA GLU A 70 4.47 -17.32 -10.91
C GLU A 70 3.67 -16.38 -9.99
N ILE A 71 2.38 -16.66 -9.75
CA ILE A 71 1.54 -15.89 -8.85
C ILE A 71 1.56 -16.52 -7.44
N ASN A 72 1.80 -15.68 -6.43
CA ASN A 72 1.59 -16.02 -5.03
C ASN A 72 0.49 -15.10 -4.45
N ILE A 73 -0.60 -15.68 -3.95
CA ILE A 73 -1.66 -14.95 -3.28
C ILE A 73 -1.62 -15.31 -1.80
N VAL A 74 -1.34 -14.31 -0.96
CA VAL A 74 -1.35 -14.42 0.49
C VAL A 74 -2.64 -13.76 0.97
N ASN A 75 -3.59 -14.60 1.40
CA ASN A 75 -4.86 -14.12 1.93
C ASN A 75 -4.80 -14.11 3.46
N LEU A 76 -4.75 -12.92 4.04
CA LEU A 76 -4.68 -12.68 5.47
C LEU A 76 -6.11 -12.43 5.99
N THR A 77 -6.60 -13.38 6.75
CA THR A 77 -7.92 -13.35 7.40
C THR A 77 -7.73 -13.42 8.92
N SER A 78 -8.77 -13.17 9.69
CA SER A 78 -8.80 -13.36 11.15
C SER A 78 -8.70 -14.83 11.61
N ASP A 79 -8.47 -15.78 10.69
CA ASP A 79 -8.24 -17.20 11.00
C ASP A 79 -6.98 -17.36 11.88
N GLU A 80 -7.07 -18.18 12.91
CA GLU A 80 -5.95 -18.50 13.83
C GLU A 80 -4.67 -18.96 13.11
N ARG A 81 -4.78 -19.55 11.91
CA ARG A 81 -3.63 -19.94 11.08
C ARG A 81 -2.80 -18.73 10.61
N ASN A 82 -3.38 -17.54 10.61
CA ASN A 82 -2.74 -16.29 10.21
C ASN A 82 -2.28 -15.45 11.42
N ARG A 83 -2.47 -15.95 12.66
CA ARG A 83 -2.09 -15.23 13.88
C ARG A 83 -0.63 -14.75 13.79
N GLY A 84 -0.44 -13.45 13.99
CA GLY A 84 0.88 -12.78 14.01
C GLY A 84 1.61 -12.74 12.68
N MET A 85 0.99 -13.10 11.55
CA MET A 85 1.68 -13.06 10.25
C MET A 85 2.10 -11.64 9.84
N LEU A 86 1.46 -10.60 10.39
CA LEU A 86 1.82 -9.20 10.23
C LEU A 86 2.56 -8.63 11.46
N ASP A 87 2.95 -9.46 12.41
CA ASP A 87 3.76 -8.96 13.53
C ASP A 87 5.13 -8.48 13.04
N PRO A 88 5.60 -7.30 13.45
CA PRO A 88 6.91 -6.77 13.07
C PRO A 88 8.06 -7.76 13.24
N TYR A 89 8.03 -8.58 14.28
CA TYR A 89 9.07 -9.58 14.56
C TYR A 89 8.98 -10.82 13.68
N VAL A 90 7.88 -11.02 12.98
CA VAL A 90 7.67 -12.12 12.02
C VAL A 90 7.98 -11.67 10.60
N ILE A 91 7.56 -10.45 10.24
CA ILE A 91 7.64 -9.97 8.86
C ILE A 91 9.01 -9.35 8.53
N MET A 92 9.69 -8.74 9.52
CA MET A 92 10.98 -8.07 9.30
C MET A 92 12.15 -9.03 9.50
N ARG A 93 13.09 -9.03 8.55
CA ARG A 93 14.27 -9.93 8.59
C ARG A 93 15.30 -9.51 9.63
N ARG A 94 15.51 -8.20 9.81
CA ARG A 94 16.53 -7.67 10.73
C ARG A 94 15.90 -7.26 12.06
N PRO A 95 16.46 -7.70 13.21
CA PRO A 95 15.89 -7.36 14.53
C PRO A 95 15.73 -5.86 14.79
N LYS A 96 16.65 -5.04 14.28
CA LYS A 96 16.57 -3.58 14.43
C LYS A 96 15.42 -2.95 13.67
N ASP A 97 15.10 -3.49 12.49
CA ASP A 97 13.97 -3.02 11.70
C ASP A 97 12.65 -3.45 12.33
N ALA A 98 12.60 -4.69 12.88
CA ALA A 98 11.48 -5.17 13.68
C ALA A 98 11.25 -4.30 14.93
N GLU A 99 12.32 -3.94 15.66
CA GLU A 99 12.25 -3.03 16.82
C GLU A 99 11.65 -1.68 16.43
N SER A 100 12.15 -1.07 15.34
CA SER A 100 11.67 0.24 14.87
C SER A 100 10.20 0.16 14.47
N LEU A 101 9.82 -0.85 13.69
CA LEU A 101 8.44 -1.03 13.26
C LEU A 101 7.50 -1.33 14.43
N ALA A 102 7.92 -2.13 15.40
CA ALA A 102 7.15 -2.41 16.62
C ALA A 102 6.88 -1.12 17.43
N ILE A 103 7.90 -0.26 17.58
CA ILE A 103 7.74 1.05 18.23
C ILE A 103 6.76 1.92 17.42
N ASP A 104 6.92 2.01 16.10
CA ASP A 104 6.08 2.84 15.24
C ASP A 104 4.60 2.39 15.32
N ILE A 105 4.33 1.07 15.29
CA ILE A 105 2.98 0.53 15.37
C ILE A 105 2.37 0.74 16.76
N LEU A 106 3.11 0.43 17.83
CA LEU A 106 2.59 0.59 19.19
C LEU A 106 2.35 2.06 19.55
N THR A 107 3.21 2.98 19.11
CA THR A 107 2.98 4.41 19.29
C THR A 107 1.82 4.93 18.45
N PHE A 108 1.63 4.39 17.23
CA PHE A 108 0.48 4.71 16.41
C PHE A 108 -0.83 4.27 17.06
N LEU A 109 -0.90 3.02 17.53
CA LEU A 109 -2.11 2.48 18.15
C LEU A 109 -2.45 3.15 19.49
N THR A 110 -1.45 3.41 20.33
CA THR A 110 -1.67 3.97 21.68
C THR A 110 -1.72 5.49 21.73
N GLY A 111 -1.32 6.19 20.66
CA GLY A 111 -1.16 7.63 20.68
C GLY A 111 0.02 8.14 21.53
N ILE A 112 0.87 7.25 22.06
CA ILE A 112 2.04 7.63 22.87
C ILE A 112 3.05 8.34 21.96
N SER A 113 3.26 9.63 22.19
CA SER A 113 4.23 10.42 21.44
C SER A 113 5.67 10.09 21.87
N SER A 114 6.60 10.12 20.91
CA SER A 114 8.04 10.04 21.21
C SER A 114 8.54 11.19 22.10
N ARG A 115 7.74 12.23 22.28
CA ARG A 115 8.03 13.36 23.21
C ARG A 115 7.45 13.15 24.59
N ASP A 116 6.66 12.10 24.81
CA ASP A 116 6.16 11.74 26.14
C ASP A 116 7.30 11.17 26.98
N GLY A 117 7.79 11.97 27.91
CA GLY A 117 8.93 11.61 28.77
C GLY A 117 8.61 10.50 29.78
N ASN A 118 7.35 10.18 30.01
CA ASN A 118 6.92 9.19 31.01
C ASN A 118 6.61 7.83 30.36
N HIS A 119 5.74 7.80 29.38
CA HIS A 119 5.23 6.54 28.79
C HIS A 119 6.19 5.99 27.70
N PHE A 120 6.70 6.85 26.82
CA PHE A 120 7.54 6.42 25.69
C PHE A 120 8.81 5.67 26.13
N PRO A 121 9.60 6.11 27.16
CA PRO A 121 10.79 5.38 27.60
C PRO A 121 10.47 3.99 28.12
N ILE A 122 9.32 3.81 28.78
CA ILE A 122 8.85 2.52 29.32
C ILE A 122 8.51 1.59 28.16
N LEU A 123 7.67 2.04 27.23
CA LEU A 123 7.30 1.30 26.02
C LEU A 123 8.54 0.88 25.22
N ARG A 124 9.43 1.82 24.95
CA ARG A 124 10.67 1.57 24.19
C ARG A 124 11.56 0.54 24.88
N ARG A 125 11.67 0.56 26.20
CA ARG A 125 12.46 -0.41 26.97
C ARG A 125 11.85 -1.81 26.84
N ALA A 126 10.53 -1.96 26.97
CA ALA A 126 9.84 -3.24 26.81
C ALA A 126 10.05 -3.80 25.40
N VAL A 127 9.85 -3.00 24.34
CA VAL A 127 10.10 -3.40 22.95
C VAL A 127 11.54 -3.87 22.78
N ARG A 128 12.53 -3.13 23.29
CA ARG A 128 13.94 -3.48 23.19
C ARG A 128 14.28 -4.78 23.93
N THR A 129 13.68 -5.03 25.09
CA THR A 129 13.85 -6.28 25.83
C THR A 129 13.34 -7.46 25.02
N VAL A 130 12.13 -7.34 24.44
CA VAL A 130 11.55 -8.36 23.56
C VAL A 130 12.40 -8.59 22.32
N THR A 131 12.92 -7.52 21.69
CA THR A 131 13.80 -7.63 20.52
C THR A 131 15.04 -8.48 20.80
N ASN A 132 15.59 -8.39 22.00
CA ASN A 132 16.78 -9.13 22.41
C ASN A 132 16.47 -10.51 23.03
N SER A 133 15.19 -10.88 23.16
CA SER A 133 14.77 -12.18 23.70
C SER A 133 14.74 -13.28 22.60
N LYS A 134 14.60 -14.55 23.03
CA LYS A 134 14.38 -15.65 22.09
C LYS A 134 12.94 -15.70 21.56
N ARG A 135 11.99 -15.32 22.39
CA ARG A 135 10.55 -15.27 22.08
C ARG A 135 10.19 -13.81 21.77
N ARG A 136 9.76 -13.53 20.54
CA ARG A 136 9.55 -12.18 20.02
C ARG A 136 8.17 -12.05 19.39
N GLY A 137 7.45 -11.02 19.77
CA GLY A 137 6.13 -10.69 19.22
C GLY A 137 5.55 -9.48 19.93
N LEU A 138 4.57 -8.82 19.33
CA LEU A 138 3.92 -7.68 19.97
C LEU A 138 3.16 -8.08 21.26
N PHE A 139 2.63 -9.29 21.32
CA PHE A 139 2.03 -9.78 22.55
C PHE A 139 3.07 -9.96 23.67
N CYS A 140 4.30 -10.35 23.33
CA CYS A 140 5.39 -10.42 24.31
C CYS A 140 5.76 -9.05 24.90
N VAL A 141 5.48 -7.95 24.18
CA VAL A 141 5.69 -6.59 24.72
C VAL A 141 4.69 -6.29 25.84
N ILE A 142 3.42 -6.74 25.69
CA ILE A 142 2.41 -6.63 26.76
C ILE A 142 2.87 -7.39 27.99
N GLU A 143 3.32 -8.65 27.82
CA GLU A 143 3.84 -9.47 28.92
C GLU A 143 5.03 -8.81 29.63
N GLU A 144 5.97 -8.21 28.88
CA GLU A 144 7.15 -7.54 29.44
C GLU A 144 6.76 -6.26 30.21
N LEU A 145 5.80 -5.48 29.72
CA LEU A 145 5.24 -4.32 30.41
C LEU A 145 4.57 -4.72 31.73
N ARG A 146 3.78 -5.80 31.74
CA ARG A 146 3.17 -6.34 32.95
C ARG A 146 4.18 -6.84 33.97
N LYS A 147 5.26 -7.44 33.50
CA LYS A 147 6.37 -7.93 34.34
C LYS A 147 7.16 -6.77 34.96
N GLU A 148 7.34 -5.65 34.27
CA GLU A 148 7.97 -4.43 34.82
C GLU A 148 7.16 -3.89 36.00
N GLY A 149 5.84 -3.92 35.94
CA GLY A 149 4.92 -3.82 37.06
C GLY A 149 4.69 -2.43 37.63
N SER A 150 5.31 -1.36 37.08
CA SER A 150 4.97 0.00 37.50
C SER A 150 3.54 0.37 37.05
N PRO A 151 2.83 1.26 37.76
CA PRO A 151 1.50 1.69 37.36
C PRO A 151 1.39 2.19 35.92
N LEU A 152 2.43 2.90 35.44
CA LEU A 152 2.50 3.38 34.06
C LEU A 152 2.68 2.23 33.06
N ALA A 153 3.57 1.27 33.37
CA ALA A 153 3.77 0.10 32.52
C ALA A 153 2.50 -0.75 32.39
N VAL A 154 1.80 -0.96 33.50
CA VAL A 154 0.52 -1.69 33.53
C VAL A 154 -0.53 -0.94 32.70
N SER A 155 -0.64 0.38 32.86
CA SER A 155 -1.57 1.20 32.06
C SER A 155 -1.28 1.12 30.55
N ILE A 156 0.00 1.14 30.14
CA ILE A 156 0.39 0.95 28.74
C ILE A 156 0.02 -0.46 28.26
N ALA A 157 0.29 -1.49 29.08
CA ALA A 157 -0.04 -2.87 28.75
C ALA A 157 -1.54 -3.05 28.54
N ASP A 158 -2.38 -2.53 29.47
CA ASP A 158 -3.84 -2.61 29.38
C ASP A 158 -4.37 -1.90 28.13
N HIS A 159 -3.79 -0.74 27.79
CA HIS A 159 -4.17 -0.02 26.56
C HIS A 159 -3.82 -0.82 25.31
N ILE A 160 -2.61 -1.39 25.21
CA ILE A 160 -2.23 -2.21 24.05
C ILE A 160 -3.10 -3.47 24.00
N GLU A 161 -3.35 -4.13 25.14
CA GLU A 161 -4.13 -5.35 25.18
C GLU A 161 -5.58 -5.14 24.75
N SER A 162 -6.18 -3.97 24.99
CA SER A 162 -7.54 -3.65 24.54
C SER A 162 -7.72 -3.76 23.02
N PHE A 163 -6.65 -3.63 22.23
CA PHE A 163 -6.70 -3.89 20.79
C PHE A 163 -6.78 -5.37 20.47
N THR A 164 -6.27 -6.26 21.34
CA THR A 164 -6.26 -7.71 21.11
C THR A 164 -7.62 -8.37 21.29
N ASP A 165 -8.61 -7.66 21.81
CA ASP A 165 -9.99 -8.13 21.93
C ASP A 165 -10.70 -8.29 20.57
N TYR A 166 -10.12 -7.72 19.52
CA TYR A 166 -10.64 -7.83 18.16
C TYR A 166 -9.98 -9.02 17.43
N ASP A 167 -10.79 -9.96 16.92
CA ASP A 167 -10.29 -11.14 16.19
C ASP A 167 -9.28 -10.76 15.08
N PHE A 168 -9.55 -9.66 14.41
CA PHE A 168 -8.71 -9.13 13.34
C PHE A 168 -7.31 -8.70 13.83
N ALA A 169 -7.17 -8.25 15.10
CA ALA A 169 -5.88 -7.87 15.67
C ALA A 169 -4.92 -9.06 15.81
N HIS A 170 -5.43 -10.28 15.80
CA HIS A 170 -4.60 -11.49 15.83
C HIS A 170 -3.55 -11.52 14.72
N LEU A 171 -3.79 -10.84 13.59
CA LEU A 171 -2.79 -10.72 12.53
C LEU A 171 -1.52 -9.96 12.96
N LEU A 172 -1.67 -8.95 13.84
CA LEU A 172 -0.56 -8.12 14.32
C LEU A 172 0.13 -8.69 15.56
N PHE A 173 -0.62 -9.35 16.46
CA PHE A 173 -0.12 -9.72 17.78
C PHE A 173 0.31 -11.18 17.84
N SER A 174 1.61 -11.42 17.58
CA SER A 174 2.25 -12.73 17.79
C SER A 174 2.63 -12.94 19.24
N ASP A 175 2.44 -14.17 19.71
CA ASP A 175 2.97 -14.65 20.99
C ASP A 175 4.43 -15.13 20.93
N GLY A 176 5.09 -14.96 19.78
CA GLY A 176 6.48 -15.35 19.56
C GLY A 176 6.69 -16.81 19.18
N ASN A 177 5.62 -17.60 18.98
CA ASN A 177 5.70 -19.04 18.61
C ASN A 177 5.44 -19.30 17.13
N ILE A 178 5.41 -18.27 16.28
CA ILE A 178 5.04 -18.38 14.87
C ILE A 178 6.17 -18.99 14.06
N LYS A 179 5.80 -19.98 13.24
CA LYS A 179 6.71 -20.70 12.34
C LYS A 179 6.57 -20.30 10.87
N LYS A 180 5.54 -19.52 10.51
CA LYS A 180 5.21 -19.18 9.11
C LYS A 180 5.35 -17.69 8.89
N SER A 181 6.16 -17.30 7.94
CA SER A 181 6.30 -15.92 7.46
C SER A 181 5.72 -15.80 6.04
N ILE A 182 5.41 -14.56 5.64
CA ILE A 182 5.01 -14.26 4.27
C ILE A 182 6.22 -14.43 3.35
N SER A 183 6.09 -15.29 2.32
CA SER A 183 7.09 -15.44 1.27
C SER A 183 6.73 -14.54 0.08
N LEU A 184 7.73 -13.83 -0.47
CA LEU A 184 7.62 -13.02 -1.68
C LEU A 184 8.55 -13.55 -2.79
N GLU A 185 8.69 -14.86 -2.90
CA GLU A 185 9.64 -15.51 -3.84
C GLU A 185 9.14 -15.52 -5.29
N LYS A 186 7.84 -15.49 -5.49
CA LYS A 186 7.24 -15.53 -6.82
C LYS A 186 7.43 -14.20 -7.56
N GLN A 187 7.24 -14.25 -8.88
CA GLN A 187 7.36 -13.07 -9.72
C GLN A 187 6.25 -12.05 -9.43
N LEU A 188 5.03 -12.53 -9.22
CA LEU A 188 3.88 -11.72 -8.82
C LEU A 188 3.37 -12.16 -7.45
N ASN A 189 3.46 -11.27 -6.47
CA ASN A 189 3.00 -11.50 -5.11
C ASN A 189 1.85 -10.54 -4.79
N ILE A 190 0.74 -11.09 -4.32
CA ILE A 190 -0.47 -10.35 -3.96
C ILE A 190 -0.75 -10.59 -2.49
N ILE A 191 -0.75 -9.54 -1.68
CA ILE A 191 -1.13 -9.58 -0.28
C ILE A 191 -2.54 -9.00 -0.16
N GLN A 192 -3.48 -9.87 0.18
CA GLN A 192 -4.87 -9.51 0.45
C GLN A 192 -5.11 -9.56 1.96
N VAL A 193 -5.72 -8.52 2.50
CA VAL A 193 -6.12 -8.49 3.91
C VAL A 193 -7.64 -8.38 3.95
N ALA A 194 -8.29 -9.48 4.28
CA ALA A 194 -9.73 -9.49 4.43
C ALA A 194 -10.16 -8.67 5.68
N ASP A 195 -11.37 -8.17 5.64
CA ASP A 195 -12.04 -7.52 6.78
C ASP A 195 -11.40 -6.18 7.23
N LEU A 196 -10.55 -5.55 6.38
CA LEU A 196 -10.07 -4.19 6.64
C LEU A 196 -11.24 -3.20 6.68
N VAL A 197 -11.33 -2.46 7.78
CA VAL A 197 -12.22 -1.32 7.91
C VAL A 197 -11.39 -0.06 7.71
N LEU A 198 -11.50 0.53 6.52
CA LEU A 198 -10.76 1.75 6.20
C LEU A 198 -11.57 2.98 6.65
N PRO A 199 -10.90 4.02 7.20
CA PRO A 199 -11.60 5.24 7.59
C PRO A 199 -12.25 5.89 6.37
N ASP A 200 -13.36 6.59 6.58
CA ASP A 200 -13.97 7.38 5.51
C ASP A 200 -13.04 8.51 5.08
N LYS A 201 -13.22 8.91 3.84
CA LYS A 201 -12.40 9.96 3.24
C LYS A 201 -12.61 11.30 3.97
N GLY A 202 -11.51 11.87 4.46
CA GLY A 202 -11.53 13.15 5.18
C GLY A 202 -11.75 13.01 6.69
N THR A 203 -11.95 11.80 7.21
CA THR A 203 -11.97 11.54 8.65
C THR A 203 -10.64 11.96 9.28
N SER A 204 -10.68 12.71 10.37
CA SER A 204 -9.47 13.08 11.09
C SER A 204 -8.93 11.88 11.88
N PHE A 205 -7.63 11.85 12.14
CA PHE A 205 -7.00 10.74 12.85
C PHE A 205 -7.61 10.50 14.25
N GLU A 206 -8.03 11.57 14.91
CA GLU A 206 -8.63 11.55 16.24
C GLU A 206 -10.03 10.90 16.26
N GLU A 207 -10.67 10.80 15.09
CA GLU A 207 -12.01 10.22 14.92
C GLU A 207 -11.96 8.74 14.50
N PHE A 208 -10.77 8.17 14.28
CA PHE A 208 -10.64 6.77 13.87
C PHE A 208 -11.18 5.83 14.95
N THR A 209 -12.02 4.91 14.53
CA THR A 209 -12.44 3.78 15.35
C THR A 209 -11.26 2.82 15.60
N THR A 210 -11.37 1.96 16.60
CA THR A 210 -10.33 0.95 16.90
C THR A 210 -10.06 0.03 15.70
N MET A 211 -11.10 -0.36 14.96
CA MET A 211 -10.95 -1.19 13.75
C MET A 211 -10.22 -0.45 12.63
N GLU A 212 -10.48 0.84 12.45
CA GLU A 212 -9.76 1.67 11.47
C GLU A 212 -8.29 1.85 11.85
N LEU A 213 -8.00 2.08 13.15
CA LEU A 213 -6.62 2.16 13.64
C LEU A 213 -5.86 0.85 13.37
N LEU A 214 -6.45 -0.29 13.70
CA LEU A 214 -5.85 -1.61 13.43
C LEU A 214 -5.63 -1.82 11.93
N SER A 215 -6.61 -1.49 11.10
CA SER A 215 -6.54 -1.63 9.65
C SER A 215 -5.41 -0.79 9.04
N VAL A 216 -5.31 0.47 9.46
CA VAL A 216 -4.23 1.37 9.01
C VAL A 216 -2.87 0.88 9.52
N ALA A 217 -2.78 0.40 10.77
CA ALA A 217 -1.55 -0.19 11.31
C ALA A 217 -1.07 -1.38 10.47
N MET A 218 -1.98 -2.27 10.07
CA MET A 218 -1.64 -3.41 9.19
C MET A 218 -1.14 -2.96 7.82
N LEU A 219 -1.76 -1.96 7.20
CA LEU A 219 -1.30 -1.40 5.93
C LEU A 219 0.09 -0.75 6.06
N ILE A 220 0.38 -0.10 7.19
CA ILE A 220 1.72 0.45 7.48
C ILE A 220 2.74 -0.69 7.58
N VAL A 221 2.41 -1.79 8.26
CA VAL A 221 3.29 -2.97 8.36
C VAL A 221 3.57 -3.56 6.98
N ILE A 222 2.53 -3.84 6.19
CA ILE A 222 2.66 -4.40 4.84
C ILE A 222 3.49 -3.48 3.93
N SER A 223 3.21 -2.18 3.97
CA SER A 223 3.94 -1.20 3.17
C SER A 223 5.40 -1.06 3.62
N THR A 224 5.69 -1.24 4.92
CA THR A 224 7.08 -1.30 5.42
C THR A 224 7.78 -2.56 4.93
N PHE A 225 7.08 -3.70 4.91
CA PHE A 225 7.59 -4.95 4.34
C PHE A 225 7.89 -4.81 2.84
N ALA A 226 7.13 -3.97 2.11
CA ALA A 226 7.42 -3.66 0.72
C ALA A 226 8.81 -3.01 0.51
N LEU A 227 9.36 -2.32 1.51
CA LEU A 227 10.75 -1.82 1.45
C LEU A 227 11.75 -2.98 1.35
N ASP A 228 11.55 -4.07 2.10
CA ASP A 228 12.43 -5.25 2.00
C ASP A 228 12.34 -5.89 0.61
N PHE A 229 11.14 -5.92 0.01
CA PHE A 229 10.96 -6.35 -1.38
C PHE A 229 11.71 -5.45 -2.37
N ILE A 230 11.63 -4.13 -2.23
CA ILE A 230 12.36 -3.17 -3.06
C ILE A 230 13.88 -3.40 -2.96
N HIS A 231 14.40 -3.69 -1.77
CA HIS A 231 15.83 -3.88 -1.52
C HIS A 231 16.38 -5.25 -1.98
N THR A 232 15.60 -6.08 -2.65
CA THR A 232 16.09 -7.30 -3.28
C THR A 232 16.98 -6.98 -4.50
N ASP A 233 17.23 -7.92 -5.37
CA ASP A 233 18.11 -7.80 -6.53
C ASP A 233 17.84 -6.54 -7.37
N ARG A 234 18.85 -5.66 -7.51
CA ARG A 234 18.78 -4.42 -8.31
C ARG A 234 18.74 -4.66 -9.81
N SER A 235 19.18 -5.82 -10.29
CA SER A 235 19.16 -6.14 -11.71
C SER A 235 17.76 -6.38 -12.25
N VAL A 236 16.82 -6.73 -11.37
CA VAL A 236 15.41 -6.99 -11.70
C VAL A 236 14.59 -5.74 -11.41
N PHE A 237 13.78 -5.31 -12.39
CA PHE A 237 12.79 -4.25 -12.16
C PHE A 237 11.67 -4.74 -11.25
N LYS A 238 11.30 -3.91 -10.28
CA LYS A 238 10.27 -4.24 -9.29
C LYS A 238 9.16 -3.21 -9.29
N ILE A 239 7.94 -3.68 -9.02
CA ILE A 239 6.76 -2.82 -8.81
C ILE A 239 6.19 -3.12 -7.44
N VAL A 240 5.98 -2.08 -6.64
CA VAL A 240 5.12 -2.12 -5.46
C VAL A 240 3.85 -1.38 -5.82
N ASP A 241 2.75 -2.10 -5.90
CA ASP A 241 1.44 -1.57 -6.23
C ASP A 241 0.61 -1.42 -4.95
N LEU A 242 0.25 -0.18 -4.63
CA LEU A 242 -0.51 0.19 -3.44
C LEU A 242 -1.91 0.60 -3.86
N ASP A 243 -2.82 -0.37 -3.86
CA ASP A 243 -4.24 -0.10 -4.10
C ASP A 243 -4.87 0.58 -2.87
N GLU A 244 -5.83 1.48 -3.10
CA GLU A 244 -6.44 2.31 -2.06
C GLU A 244 -5.40 3.06 -1.19
N ALA A 245 -4.33 3.57 -1.82
CA ALA A 245 -3.20 4.21 -1.14
C ALA A 245 -3.62 5.36 -0.19
N TRP A 246 -4.74 6.03 -0.47
CA TRP A 246 -5.28 7.11 0.36
C TRP A 246 -5.49 6.69 1.81
N SER A 247 -5.85 5.44 2.06
CA SER A 247 -6.19 4.95 3.39
C SER A 247 -5.06 5.10 4.41
N PHE A 248 -3.81 4.88 4.00
CA PHE A 248 -2.65 5.10 4.87
C PHE A 248 -1.93 6.42 4.59
N LEU A 249 -2.09 7.04 3.42
CA LEU A 249 -1.49 8.35 3.12
C LEU A 249 -2.11 9.49 3.93
N ASN A 250 -3.29 9.29 4.52
CA ASN A 250 -3.92 10.27 5.40
C ASN A 250 -3.22 10.43 6.76
N VAL A 251 -2.39 9.46 7.16
CA VAL A 251 -1.62 9.53 8.42
C VAL A 251 -0.15 9.88 8.18
N ALA A 252 0.48 10.54 9.15
CA ALA A 252 1.87 11.02 9.03
C ALA A 252 2.86 9.88 8.78
N GLN A 253 2.67 8.74 9.43
CA GLN A 253 3.49 7.54 9.27
C GLN A 253 3.42 7.00 7.84
N GLY A 254 2.21 6.95 7.26
CA GLY A 254 1.99 6.49 5.89
C GLY A 254 2.63 7.41 4.85
N LYS A 255 2.50 8.74 5.00
CA LYS A 255 3.17 9.73 4.14
C LYS A 255 4.70 9.56 4.18
N THR A 256 5.25 9.41 5.38
CA THR A 256 6.70 9.19 5.56
C THR A 256 7.14 7.91 4.87
N LEU A 257 6.36 6.84 4.98
CA LEU A 257 6.63 5.55 4.37
C LEU A 257 6.55 5.60 2.84
N ALA A 258 5.51 6.23 2.28
CA ALA A 258 5.38 6.43 0.84
C ALA A 258 6.59 7.17 0.26
N ASN A 259 7.04 8.23 0.93
CA ASN A 259 8.26 8.95 0.55
C ASN A 259 9.52 8.06 0.62
N LYS A 260 9.64 7.19 1.63
CA LYS A 260 10.75 6.22 1.72
C LYS A 260 10.68 5.21 0.57
N LEU A 261 9.50 4.68 0.25
CA LEU A 261 9.32 3.71 -0.83
C LEU A 261 9.74 4.28 -2.20
N VAL A 262 9.28 5.48 -2.56
CA VAL A 262 9.63 6.08 -3.87
C VAL A 262 11.11 6.45 -3.96
N ARG A 263 11.73 6.92 -2.86
CA ARG A 263 13.18 7.20 -2.82
C ARG A 263 14.00 5.93 -2.92
N ALA A 264 13.62 4.87 -2.19
CA ALA A 264 14.28 3.57 -2.27
C ALA A 264 14.10 2.96 -3.67
N GLY A 265 12.91 3.06 -4.25
CA GLY A 265 12.59 2.59 -5.58
C GLY A 265 13.53 3.14 -6.64
N ARG A 266 13.77 4.45 -6.63
CA ARG A 266 14.73 5.10 -7.54
C ARG A 266 16.13 4.49 -7.46
N ALA A 267 16.62 4.20 -6.25
CA ALA A 267 17.96 3.66 -6.04
C ALA A 267 18.05 2.16 -6.38
N MET A 268 16.95 1.43 -6.29
CA MET A 268 16.90 -0.03 -6.32
C MET A 268 16.18 -0.61 -7.55
N ASN A 269 16.03 0.18 -8.62
CA ASN A 269 15.33 -0.23 -9.84
C ASN A 269 13.90 -0.73 -9.55
N ALA A 270 13.14 0.08 -8.81
CA ALA A 270 11.78 -0.23 -8.46
C ALA A 270 10.86 0.98 -8.65
N ALA A 271 9.61 0.72 -9.00
CA ALA A 271 8.53 1.70 -9.08
C ALA A 271 7.51 1.47 -7.96
N VAL A 272 6.88 2.55 -7.52
CA VAL A 272 5.70 2.48 -6.65
C VAL A 272 4.50 3.00 -7.45
N TYR A 273 3.47 2.18 -7.53
CA TYR A 273 2.21 2.53 -8.18
C TYR A 273 1.20 2.89 -7.09
N PHE A 274 0.65 4.09 -7.17
CA PHE A 274 -0.36 4.58 -6.26
C PHE A 274 -1.70 4.63 -6.97
N VAL A 275 -2.64 3.83 -6.49
CA VAL A 275 -4.03 3.87 -6.98
C VAL A 275 -4.87 4.59 -5.93
N THR A 276 -5.40 5.75 -6.29
CA THR A 276 -6.22 6.56 -5.38
C THR A 276 -7.32 7.31 -6.12
N GLN A 277 -8.30 7.79 -5.37
CA GLN A 277 -9.40 8.56 -5.96
C GLN A 277 -9.09 10.05 -6.04
N ASN A 278 -8.13 10.56 -5.23
CA ASN A 278 -7.83 11.98 -5.12
C ASN A 278 -6.39 12.30 -5.43
N ALA A 279 -6.19 13.38 -6.19
CA ALA A 279 -4.88 13.98 -6.39
C ALA A 279 -4.29 14.58 -5.08
N ALA A 280 -5.15 15.06 -4.17
CA ALA A 280 -4.73 15.62 -2.89
C ALA A 280 -3.95 14.64 -2.00
N ASP A 281 -4.22 13.33 -2.10
CA ASP A 281 -3.51 12.30 -1.34
C ASP A 281 -2.01 12.25 -1.71
N LEU A 282 -1.67 12.65 -2.94
CA LEU A 282 -0.32 12.67 -3.50
C LEU A 282 0.26 14.08 -3.64
N ALA A 283 -0.36 15.09 -3.01
CA ALA A 283 0.03 16.49 -3.14
C ALA A 283 1.33 16.87 -2.41
N ASP A 284 1.88 15.97 -1.54
CA ASP A 284 3.19 16.19 -0.93
C ASP A 284 4.25 16.40 -2.01
N GLU A 285 4.95 17.53 -1.97
CA GLU A 285 5.92 17.94 -2.97
C GLU A 285 7.01 16.88 -3.22
N SER A 286 7.48 16.23 -2.16
CA SER A 286 8.49 15.18 -2.27
C SER A 286 7.94 13.94 -2.99
N LEU A 287 6.68 13.58 -2.71
CA LEU A 287 6.02 12.45 -3.37
C LEU A 287 5.70 12.78 -4.83
N LYS A 288 5.07 13.93 -5.09
CA LYS A 288 4.71 14.43 -6.42
C LYS A 288 5.88 14.45 -7.38
N ASN A 289 7.05 14.95 -6.93
CA ASN A 289 8.26 15.07 -7.74
C ASN A 289 8.94 13.73 -8.06
N ASN A 290 8.55 12.64 -7.37
CA ASN A 290 9.07 11.30 -7.63
C ASN A 290 8.08 10.40 -8.41
N ILE A 291 6.93 10.95 -8.82
CA ILE A 291 5.96 10.28 -9.68
C ILE A 291 6.18 10.76 -11.11
N GLY A 292 6.73 9.88 -11.95
CA GLY A 292 7.05 10.20 -13.34
C GLY A 292 5.91 9.97 -14.32
N LEU A 293 5.05 8.97 -14.04
CA LEU A 293 3.89 8.66 -14.87
C LEU A 293 2.61 9.02 -14.11
N LYS A 294 1.72 9.74 -14.76
CA LYS A 294 0.43 10.11 -14.17
C LYS A 294 -0.70 9.73 -15.10
N PHE A 295 -1.72 9.09 -14.54
CA PHE A 295 -2.93 8.67 -15.25
C PHE A 295 -4.15 9.19 -14.48
N ALA A 296 -4.91 10.09 -15.08
CA ALA A 296 -6.14 10.61 -14.50
C ALA A 296 -7.34 10.16 -15.32
N PHE A 297 -8.17 9.35 -14.72
CA PHE A 297 -9.42 8.86 -15.29
C PHE A 297 -10.56 9.84 -15.00
N ARG A 298 -11.73 9.58 -15.58
CA ARG A 298 -12.89 10.46 -15.44
C ARG A 298 -13.16 10.85 -13.99
N SER A 299 -13.40 12.14 -13.77
CA SER A 299 -13.92 12.68 -12.53
C SER A 299 -15.06 13.64 -12.84
N THR A 300 -16.10 13.66 -12.00
CA THR A 300 -17.25 14.56 -12.13
C THR A 300 -17.21 15.69 -11.10
N ASP A 301 -16.46 15.53 -10.03
CA ASP A 301 -16.29 16.54 -8.98
C ASP A 301 -15.33 17.64 -9.46
N ILE A 302 -15.82 18.89 -9.48
CA ILE A 302 -15.03 20.02 -9.98
C ILE A 302 -13.80 20.32 -9.09
N VAL A 303 -13.89 20.07 -7.79
CA VAL A 303 -12.78 20.31 -6.86
C VAL A 303 -11.66 19.30 -7.13
N GLU A 304 -12.02 18.03 -7.32
CA GLU A 304 -11.05 16.98 -7.65
C GLU A 304 -10.48 17.17 -9.07
N ILE A 305 -11.27 17.64 -10.02
CA ILE A 305 -10.80 17.99 -11.38
C ILE A 305 -9.70 19.05 -11.28
N LYS A 306 -9.94 20.16 -10.55
CA LYS A 306 -8.96 21.23 -10.39
C LYS A 306 -7.68 20.75 -9.73
N LYS A 307 -7.76 19.98 -8.61
CA LYS A 307 -6.60 19.40 -7.95
C LYS A 307 -5.82 18.42 -8.86
N THR A 308 -6.54 17.67 -9.68
CA THR A 308 -5.91 16.78 -10.66
C THR A 308 -5.14 17.56 -11.72
N LEU A 309 -5.70 18.64 -12.25
CA LEU A 309 -5.01 19.50 -13.20
C LEU A 309 -3.75 20.14 -12.57
N GLU A 310 -3.84 20.65 -11.34
CA GLU A 310 -2.67 21.13 -10.58
C GLU A 310 -1.60 20.05 -10.39
N PHE A 311 -2.00 18.81 -10.08
CA PHE A 311 -1.08 17.68 -9.95
C PHE A 311 -0.36 17.36 -11.27
N PHE A 312 -1.02 17.60 -12.41
CA PHE A 312 -0.42 17.48 -13.75
C PHE A 312 0.39 18.70 -14.18
N GLY A 313 0.37 19.77 -13.38
CA GLY A 313 1.02 21.05 -13.75
C GLY A 313 0.27 21.82 -14.83
N LEU A 314 -1.04 21.58 -14.96
CA LEU A 314 -1.94 22.27 -15.87
C LEU A 314 -2.70 23.35 -15.12
N ASP A 315 -3.20 24.37 -15.85
CA ASP A 315 -4.06 25.40 -15.28
C ASP A 315 -5.38 24.79 -14.78
N PRO A 316 -5.67 24.84 -13.47
CA PRO A 316 -6.90 24.29 -12.91
C PRO A 316 -8.16 25.07 -13.34
N GLU A 317 -8.03 26.34 -13.79
CA GLU A 317 -9.14 27.17 -14.22
C GLU A 317 -9.43 27.05 -15.73
N ASP A 318 -8.61 26.32 -16.49
CA ASP A 318 -8.86 26.07 -17.92
C ASP A 318 -10.09 25.18 -18.10
N GLU A 319 -11.19 25.78 -18.57
CA GLU A 319 -12.47 25.11 -18.80
C GLU A 319 -12.35 23.95 -19.82
N GLY A 320 -11.45 24.06 -20.80
CA GLY A 320 -11.22 23.04 -21.80
C GLY A 320 -10.64 21.76 -21.18
N ASN A 321 -9.65 21.90 -20.31
CA ASN A 321 -9.05 20.78 -19.58
C ASN A 321 -10.03 20.19 -18.54
N GLN A 322 -10.78 21.03 -17.83
CA GLN A 322 -11.84 20.57 -16.91
C GLN A 322 -12.89 19.73 -17.65
N LYS A 323 -13.40 20.24 -18.80
CA LYS A 323 -14.37 19.53 -19.63
C LYS A 323 -13.81 18.23 -20.18
N ARG A 324 -12.53 18.20 -20.56
CA ARG A 324 -11.86 17.00 -21.07
C ARG A 324 -11.82 15.90 -20.01
N LEU A 325 -11.39 16.20 -18.77
CA LEU A 325 -11.38 15.22 -17.66
C LEU A 325 -12.78 14.73 -17.30
N ARG A 326 -13.78 15.61 -17.34
CA ARG A 326 -15.17 15.23 -17.04
C ARG A 326 -15.78 14.30 -18.07
N ASN A 327 -15.41 14.44 -19.34
CA ASN A 327 -16.00 13.74 -20.47
C ASN A 327 -15.20 12.52 -20.94
N LEU A 328 -14.16 12.11 -20.22
CA LEU A 328 -13.43 10.89 -20.54
C LEU A 328 -14.38 9.68 -20.51
N GLU A 329 -14.26 8.82 -21.49
CA GLU A 329 -15.00 7.55 -21.56
C GLU A 329 -14.32 6.48 -20.70
N ASN A 330 -15.01 5.36 -20.48
CA ASN A 330 -14.42 4.25 -19.74
C ASN A 330 -13.15 3.73 -20.45
N GLY A 331 -12.07 3.59 -19.68
CA GLY A 331 -10.75 3.21 -20.20
C GLY A 331 -9.97 4.36 -20.82
N GLN A 332 -10.54 5.56 -20.96
CA GLN A 332 -9.79 6.77 -21.31
C GLN A 332 -9.21 7.43 -20.06
N CYS A 333 -8.01 7.95 -20.20
CA CYS A 333 -7.41 8.79 -19.18
C CYS A 333 -6.59 9.95 -19.77
N LEU A 334 -6.45 11.02 -19.01
CA LEU A 334 -5.40 11.99 -19.25
C LEU A 334 -4.09 11.38 -18.72
N MET A 335 -3.08 11.28 -19.55
CA MET A 335 -1.77 10.72 -19.22
C MET A 335 -0.70 11.80 -19.29
N GLN A 336 0.18 11.85 -18.29
CA GLN A 336 1.46 12.55 -18.39
C GLN A 336 2.58 11.54 -18.49
N ASP A 337 3.37 11.64 -19.56
CA ASP A 337 4.53 10.77 -19.79
C ASP A 337 5.77 11.24 -19.02
N LEU A 338 6.86 10.47 -19.12
CA LEU A 338 8.13 10.76 -18.44
C LEU A 338 8.83 12.04 -18.96
N TYR A 339 8.38 12.60 -20.09
CA TYR A 339 8.88 13.85 -20.65
C TYR A 339 8.03 15.06 -20.25
N GLY A 340 6.94 14.83 -19.54
CA GLY A 340 5.99 15.86 -19.14
C GLY A 340 4.93 16.17 -20.19
N HIS A 341 4.89 15.43 -21.33
CA HIS A 341 3.82 15.61 -22.30
C HIS A 341 2.50 15.09 -21.74
N VAL A 342 1.44 15.85 -21.94
CA VAL A 342 0.10 15.50 -21.47
C VAL A 342 -0.83 15.27 -22.66
N GLY A 343 -1.53 14.14 -22.64
CA GLY A 343 -2.48 13.77 -23.71
C GLY A 343 -3.52 12.77 -23.23
N VAL A 344 -4.59 12.60 -24.00
CA VAL A 344 -5.60 11.57 -23.74
C VAL A 344 -5.13 10.26 -24.39
N VAL A 345 -5.18 9.19 -23.61
CA VAL A 345 -4.89 7.82 -24.06
C VAL A 345 -6.06 6.90 -23.74
N GLN A 346 -6.20 5.85 -24.56
CA GLN A 346 -7.19 4.79 -24.36
C GLN A 346 -6.46 3.50 -23.95
N PHE A 347 -6.83 2.95 -22.79
CA PHE A 347 -6.46 1.59 -22.42
C PHE A 347 -7.42 0.62 -23.11
N HIS A 348 -6.87 -0.34 -23.83
CA HIS A 348 -7.63 -1.36 -24.51
C HIS A 348 -7.27 -2.74 -23.95
N PRO A 349 -8.26 -3.59 -23.64
CA PRO A 349 -7.99 -4.91 -23.03
C PRO A 349 -7.32 -5.89 -23.98
N VAL A 350 -7.11 -5.58 -25.25
CA VAL A 350 -6.52 -6.42 -26.31
C VAL A 350 -7.27 -7.76 -26.46
N PHE A 351 -7.42 -8.51 -25.36
CA PHE A 351 -8.15 -9.77 -25.29
C PHE A 351 -9.33 -9.68 -24.32
N ALA A 352 -10.44 -10.35 -24.63
CA ALA A 352 -11.63 -10.37 -23.78
C ALA A 352 -11.36 -10.93 -22.38
N ASP A 353 -10.46 -11.89 -22.28
CA ASP A 353 -10.05 -12.50 -20.99
C ASP A 353 -9.41 -11.48 -20.06
N PHE A 354 -8.65 -10.50 -20.57
CA PHE A 354 -8.10 -9.43 -19.76
C PHE A 354 -9.17 -8.48 -19.22
N LEU A 355 -10.21 -8.21 -20.02
CA LEU A 355 -11.32 -7.40 -19.54
C LEU A 355 -12.02 -8.10 -18.38
N HIS A 356 -12.20 -9.41 -18.47
CA HIS A 356 -12.85 -10.21 -17.42
C HIS A 356 -11.96 -10.39 -16.19
N GLY A 357 -10.69 -10.76 -16.38
CA GLY A 357 -9.74 -11.04 -15.28
C GLY A 357 -9.33 -9.79 -14.50
N PHE A 358 -9.38 -8.59 -15.11
CA PHE A 358 -9.06 -7.33 -14.44
C PHE A 358 -10.30 -6.52 -14.02
N ASP A 359 -11.53 -7.03 -14.28
CA ASP A 359 -12.76 -6.37 -13.81
C ASP A 359 -12.93 -6.60 -12.31
N THR A 360 -12.89 -5.51 -11.55
CA THR A 360 -13.04 -5.50 -10.10
C THR A 360 -14.48 -5.34 -9.63
N LYS A 361 -15.45 -5.40 -10.56
CA LYS A 361 -16.87 -5.36 -10.20
C LYS A 361 -17.31 -6.64 -9.50
N PRO A 362 -18.19 -6.55 -8.49
CA PRO A 362 -18.78 -7.75 -7.90
C PRO A 362 -19.45 -8.60 -8.97
N PRO A 363 -19.32 -9.94 -8.94
CA PRO A 363 -19.99 -10.80 -9.91
C PRO A 363 -21.50 -10.54 -9.86
N MET A 364 -22.11 -10.21 -11.00
CA MET A 364 -23.56 -10.12 -11.09
C MET A 364 -24.13 -11.47 -10.74
N LYS A 365 -25.03 -11.53 -9.73
CA LYS A 365 -25.80 -12.74 -9.46
C LYS A 365 -26.53 -13.12 -10.75
N ALA A 366 -26.23 -14.29 -11.30
CA ALA A 366 -26.95 -14.83 -12.42
C ALA A 366 -28.44 -14.90 -12.05
N GLY A 367 -29.28 -14.06 -12.67
CA GLY A 367 -30.73 -14.09 -12.47
C GLY A 367 -31.47 -12.75 -12.41
N VAL A 368 -30.81 -11.60 -12.60
CA VAL A 368 -31.55 -10.34 -12.78
C VAL A 368 -31.21 -9.78 -14.15
N ALA A 369 -31.94 -10.25 -15.15
CA ALA A 369 -32.07 -9.51 -16.41
C ALA A 369 -33.00 -8.31 -16.14
N VAL A 370 -32.47 -7.08 -16.37
CA VAL A 370 -33.29 -5.85 -16.45
C VAL A 370 -33.76 -5.66 -17.89
#